data_c9009ed4eae0a9b5a9fbe29171530161
#
_entry.id   c9009ed4eae0a9b5a9fbe29171530161
#
_cell.length_a   1.000
_cell.length_b   1.000
_cell.length_c   1.000
_cell.angle_alpha   90.00
_cell.angle_beta   90.00
_cell.angle_gamma   90.00
#
_symmetry.space_group_name_H-M   'P 1'
#
loop_
_entity.id
_entity.type
_entity.pdbx_description
1 polymer ?
#
loop_
_entity_poly.entity_id
_entity_poly.type
_entity_poly.pdbx_seq_one_letter_code
_entity_poly.pdbx_strand_id
1 'polypeptide(L)'
;MYCQYYGLKERPFNVTSDPAFFFSSKKHQEAISHLLYGVSQRKGIIVLTGEIGTGKTTICRFFLNQVSKNVKTAFILNPAFSEIQLLESIVRDFGITSKNKTKLGMVWDLNSFLLRESVAGNNLVLIIDEAQNLKPGLLEQVRLLSNLETEKDKLLQVILVGQPELNNRLNLYDLRQLRQRIMVRYHIGPLENEEIKLYINHRLEIARAEKNLENNIKFSDEAIDMIARFSAGTPRLINMICDRALLAGFVSETNHLDFGIIKRCIEELDSYSVGQNA
;
A
#
# COMPACT_ATOMS: atom_id res chain seq x y z
N MET A 1 18.31 1.15 21.19
CA MET A 1 19.56 0.42 21.45
C MET A 1 20.37 0.26 20.17
N TYR A 2 20.01 -0.62 19.21
CA TYR A 2 20.87 -0.84 18.02
C TYR A 2 20.99 0.40 17.09
N CYS A 3 19.99 1.28 17.05
CA CYS A 3 20.08 2.50 16.23
C CYS A 3 21.27 3.38 16.63
N GLN A 4 21.52 3.57 17.94
CA GLN A 4 22.68 4.35 18.41
C GLN A 4 24.00 3.67 18.08
N TYR A 5 24.07 2.34 18.21
CA TYR A 5 25.28 1.56 17.89
C TYR A 5 25.66 1.70 16.40
N TYR A 6 24.67 1.68 15.52
CA TYR A 6 24.88 1.78 14.07
C TYR A 6 24.82 3.21 13.52
N GLY A 7 24.68 4.25 14.36
CA GLY A 7 24.56 5.64 13.89
C GLY A 7 23.30 5.92 13.09
N LEU A 8 22.18 5.25 13.43
CA LEU A 8 20.89 5.43 12.77
C LEU A 8 20.00 6.38 13.58
N LYS A 9 19.29 7.30 12.91
CA LYS A 9 18.29 8.20 13.53
C LYS A 9 16.99 7.48 13.86
N GLU A 10 16.67 6.42 13.11
CA GLU A 10 15.44 5.64 13.24
C GLU A 10 15.66 4.20 12.76
N ARG A 11 14.67 3.33 13.00
CA ARG A 11 14.75 1.93 12.57
C ARG A 11 14.57 1.80 11.07
N PRO A 12 15.57 1.30 10.31
CA PRO A 12 15.50 1.23 8.86
C PRO A 12 14.46 0.23 8.34
N PHE A 13 14.22 -0.84 9.07
CA PHE A 13 13.36 -1.96 8.64
C PHE A 13 12.04 -2.05 9.40
N ASN A 14 11.52 -0.90 9.86
CA ASN A 14 10.18 -0.83 10.44
C ASN A 14 9.12 -1.27 9.42
N VAL A 15 8.09 -2.00 9.88
CA VAL A 15 7.01 -2.56 9.05
C VAL A 15 5.89 -1.54 8.77
N THR A 16 6.06 -0.30 9.21
CA THR A 16 5.09 0.78 8.94
C THR A 16 5.10 1.21 7.47
N SER A 17 3.93 1.61 6.96
CA SER A 17 3.79 2.12 5.58
C SER A 17 4.23 3.59 5.48
N ASP A 18 5.49 3.89 5.85
CA ASP A 18 6.07 5.22 5.78
C ASP A 18 6.51 5.54 4.35
N PRO A 19 5.95 6.59 3.69
CA PRO A 19 6.34 6.98 2.35
C PRO A 19 7.80 7.44 2.23
N ALA A 20 8.42 7.90 3.32
CA ALA A 20 9.84 8.31 3.31
C ALA A 20 10.77 7.15 2.96
N PHE A 21 10.40 5.92 3.35
CA PHE A 21 11.13 4.69 3.04
C PHE A 21 10.69 4.02 1.73
N PHE A 22 9.93 4.71 0.90
CA PHE A 22 9.46 4.14 -0.35
C PHE A 22 10.63 3.87 -1.30
N PHE A 23 10.82 2.60 -1.66
CA PHE A 23 11.77 2.18 -2.68
C PHE A 23 11.06 2.05 -4.01
N SER A 24 11.49 2.86 -4.98
CA SER A 24 10.87 2.92 -6.31
C SER A 24 11.39 1.81 -7.23
N SER A 25 11.02 0.56 -6.94
CA SER A 25 11.31 -0.55 -7.83
C SER A 25 10.57 -0.42 -9.16
N LYS A 26 10.99 -1.16 -10.17
CA LYS A 26 10.39 -1.15 -11.51
C LYS A 26 8.87 -1.39 -11.47
N LYS A 27 8.44 -2.42 -10.74
CA LYS A 27 7.02 -2.76 -10.57
C LYS A 27 6.24 -1.71 -9.78
N HIS A 28 6.90 -1.06 -8.79
CA HIS A 28 6.29 0.03 -8.04
C HIS A 28 6.10 1.29 -8.92
N GLN A 29 7.07 1.62 -9.77
CA GLN A 29 6.96 2.73 -10.74
C GLN A 29 5.83 2.49 -11.75
N GLU A 30 5.72 1.26 -12.27
CA GLU A 30 4.62 0.87 -13.15
C GLU A 30 3.27 1.01 -12.45
N ALA A 31 3.15 0.51 -11.19
CA ALA A 31 1.91 0.65 -10.40
C ALA A 31 1.50 2.11 -10.25
N ILE A 32 2.43 2.99 -9.87
CA ILE A 32 2.18 4.43 -9.71
C ILE A 32 1.78 5.05 -11.05
N SER A 33 2.44 4.68 -12.14
CA SER A 33 2.11 5.17 -13.49
C SER A 33 0.69 4.79 -13.90
N HIS A 34 0.25 3.55 -13.60
CA HIS A 34 -1.12 3.11 -13.83
C HIS A 34 -2.13 3.89 -13.00
N LEU A 35 -1.82 4.17 -11.72
CA LEU A 35 -2.69 4.98 -10.86
C LEU A 35 -2.79 6.43 -11.35
N LEU A 36 -1.66 7.06 -11.66
CA LEU A 36 -1.61 8.44 -12.17
C LEU A 36 -2.35 8.56 -13.51
N TYR A 37 -2.12 7.62 -14.43
CA TYR A 37 -2.84 7.56 -15.70
C TYR A 37 -4.35 7.41 -15.48
N GLY A 38 -4.76 6.44 -14.66
CA GLY A 38 -6.17 6.19 -14.39
C GLY A 38 -6.88 7.40 -13.80
N VAL A 39 -6.23 8.11 -12.88
CA VAL A 39 -6.79 9.32 -12.25
C VAL A 39 -6.77 10.51 -13.18
N SER A 40 -5.68 10.76 -13.92
CA SER A 40 -5.59 11.88 -14.87
C SER A 40 -6.61 11.76 -16.01
N GLN A 41 -6.88 10.54 -16.46
CA GLN A 41 -7.84 10.25 -17.53
C GLN A 41 -9.27 9.98 -17.02
N ARG A 42 -9.54 10.27 -15.75
CA ARG A 42 -10.85 10.06 -15.10
C ARG A 42 -11.46 8.67 -15.35
N LYS A 43 -10.60 7.62 -15.32
CA LYS A 43 -11.02 6.23 -15.51
C LYS A 43 -11.78 5.73 -14.28
N GLY A 44 -13.07 5.47 -14.39
CA GLY A 44 -14.01 5.15 -13.32
C GLY A 44 -13.43 4.30 -12.16
N ILE A 45 -13.15 3.01 -12.40
CA ILE A 45 -12.62 2.11 -11.36
C ILE A 45 -11.24 1.59 -11.76
N ILE A 46 -10.31 1.67 -10.81
CA ILE A 46 -8.94 1.19 -10.91
C ILE A 46 -8.76 0.09 -9.84
N VAL A 47 -8.14 -1.01 -10.19
CA VAL A 47 -7.85 -2.11 -9.25
C VAL A 47 -6.35 -2.33 -9.17
N LEU A 48 -5.82 -2.26 -7.95
CA LEU A 48 -4.43 -2.54 -7.61
C LEU A 48 -4.38 -3.75 -6.69
N THR A 49 -3.81 -4.85 -7.15
CA THR A 49 -3.67 -6.07 -6.33
C THR A 49 -2.20 -6.42 -6.10
N GLY A 50 -1.94 -7.28 -5.14
CA GLY A 50 -0.61 -7.83 -4.86
C GLY A 50 -0.62 -8.63 -3.58
N GLU A 51 0.36 -9.49 -3.40
CA GLU A 51 0.49 -10.34 -2.21
C GLU A 51 0.67 -9.52 -0.92
N ILE A 52 0.47 -10.17 0.23
CA ILE A 52 0.68 -9.55 1.54
C ILE A 52 2.15 -9.08 1.65
N GLY A 53 2.33 -7.82 2.05
CA GLY A 53 3.67 -7.29 2.29
C GLY A 53 4.41 -6.77 1.05
N THR A 54 3.78 -6.72 -0.14
CA THR A 54 4.36 -6.16 -1.38
C THR A 54 4.38 -4.62 -1.42
N GLY A 55 3.88 -3.93 -0.39
CA GLY A 55 3.95 -2.46 -0.30
C GLY A 55 2.74 -1.71 -0.87
N LYS A 56 1.60 -2.35 -1.12
CA LYS A 56 0.38 -1.73 -1.67
C LYS A 56 -0.03 -0.43 -0.97
N THR A 57 -0.17 -0.48 0.36
CA THR A 57 -0.52 0.70 1.17
C THR A 57 0.53 1.81 1.08
N THR A 58 1.82 1.44 1.02
CA THR A 58 2.92 2.40 0.87
C THR A 58 2.84 3.09 -0.50
N ILE A 59 2.54 2.33 -1.57
CA ILE A 59 2.31 2.89 -2.91
C ILE A 59 1.15 3.87 -2.89
N CYS A 60 0.02 3.53 -2.25
CA CYS A 60 -1.12 4.44 -2.15
C CYS A 60 -0.75 5.75 -1.45
N ARG A 61 -0.03 5.68 -0.34
CA ARG A 61 0.43 6.88 0.39
C ARG A 61 1.42 7.70 -0.43
N PHE A 62 2.34 7.04 -1.13
CA PHE A 62 3.29 7.71 -2.02
C PHE A 62 2.56 8.36 -3.20
N PHE A 63 1.59 7.67 -3.81
CA PHE A 63 0.71 8.22 -4.84
C PHE A 63 -0.02 9.48 -4.36
N LEU A 64 -0.58 9.47 -3.14
CA LEU A 64 -1.26 10.64 -2.55
C LEU A 64 -0.34 11.87 -2.44
N ASN A 65 0.96 11.68 -2.26
CA ASN A 65 1.94 12.77 -2.23
C ASN A 65 2.30 13.30 -3.65
N GLN A 66 1.97 12.53 -4.70
CA GLN A 66 2.31 12.88 -6.09
C GLN A 66 1.15 13.45 -6.90
N VAL A 67 -0.08 13.23 -6.45
CA VAL A 67 -1.25 13.77 -7.16
C VAL A 67 -1.27 15.31 -7.11
N SER A 68 -1.77 15.90 -8.19
CA SER A 68 -1.89 17.35 -8.31
C SER A 68 -2.82 17.94 -7.24
N LYS A 69 -2.63 19.19 -6.87
CA LYS A 69 -3.40 19.88 -5.83
C LYS A 69 -4.91 19.96 -6.12
N ASN A 70 -5.29 19.83 -7.39
CA ASN A 70 -6.70 19.79 -7.82
C ASN A 70 -7.33 18.38 -7.69
N VAL A 71 -6.58 17.37 -7.21
CA VAL A 71 -7.13 16.06 -6.88
C VAL A 71 -7.45 16.00 -5.40
N LYS A 72 -8.74 15.90 -5.07
CA LYS A 72 -9.21 15.67 -3.70
C LYS A 72 -9.39 14.19 -3.47
N THR A 73 -8.91 13.69 -2.34
CA THR A 73 -8.86 12.26 -2.06
C THR A 73 -9.59 11.92 -0.77
N ALA A 74 -10.25 10.77 -0.77
CA ALA A 74 -10.69 10.08 0.44
C ALA A 74 -9.98 8.72 0.50
N PHE A 75 -9.46 8.36 1.69
CA PHE A 75 -8.67 7.14 1.88
C PHE A 75 -9.24 6.28 3.01
N ILE A 76 -9.91 5.21 2.64
CA ILE A 76 -10.55 4.26 3.55
C ILE A 76 -9.62 3.07 3.78
N LEU A 77 -9.18 2.91 5.02
CA LEU A 77 -8.40 1.77 5.48
C LEU A 77 -9.32 0.71 6.08
N ASN A 78 -9.07 -0.56 5.74
CA ASN A 78 -9.73 -1.74 6.32
C ASN A 78 -11.27 -1.63 6.41
N PRO A 79 -12.00 -1.78 5.29
CA PRO A 79 -13.43 -1.50 5.17
C PRO A 79 -14.32 -2.64 5.72
N ALA A 80 -14.12 -3.05 6.97
CA ALA A 80 -15.00 -3.99 7.68
C ALA A 80 -16.28 -3.28 8.16
N PHE A 81 -17.02 -2.63 7.24
CA PHE A 81 -18.12 -1.73 7.53
C PHE A 81 -19.49 -2.30 7.11
N SER A 82 -20.56 -1.72 7.64
CA SER A 82 -21.87 -1.74 7.01
C SER A 82 -21.92 -0.71 5.86
N GLU A 83 -22.96 -0.78 5.03
CA GLU A 83 -23.14 0.17 3.91
C GLU A 83 -23.21 1.62 4.38
N ILE A 84 -23.91 1.87 5.49
CA ILE A 84 -24.03 3.21 6.08
C ILE A 84 -22.68 3.69 6.60
N GLN A 85 -21.94 2.84 7.30
CA GLN A 85 -20.62 3.17 7.83
C GLN A 85 -19.59 3.47 6.74
N LEU A 86 -19.66 2.75 5.61
CA LEU A 86 -18.80 3.05 4.46
C LEU A 86 -19.11 4.46 3.91
N LEU A 87 -20.38 4.80 3.72
CA LEU A 87 -20.77 6.13 3.26
C LEU A 87 -20.38 7.23 4.26
N GLU A 88 -20.62 7.01 5.55
CA GLU A 88 -20.18 7.95 6.60
C GLU A 88 -18.67 8.19 6.55
N SER A 89 -17.89 7.11 6.37
CA SER A 89 -16.45 7.23 6.29
C SER A 89 -16.01 8.01 5.04
N ILE A 90 -16.62 7.76 3.89
CA ILE A 90 -16.35 8.49 2.63
C ILE A 90 -16.70 9.98 2.78
N VAL A 91 -17.89 10.29 3.26
CA VAL A 91 -18.37 11.65 3.45
C VAL A 91 -17.46 12.42 4.42
N ARG A 92 -17.09 11.79 5.55
CA ARG A 92 -16.19 12.38 6.54
C ARG A 92 -14.79 12.62 5.97
N ASP A 93 -14.24 11.68 5.24
CA ASP A 93 -12.87 11.78 4.75
C ASP A 93 -12.73 12.83 3.62
N PHE A 94 -13.78 13.06 2.83
CA PHE A 94 -13.87 14.21 1.92
C PHE A 94 -14.12 15.55 2.65
N GLY A 95 -14.28 15.58 3.98
CA GLY A 95 -14.56 16.80 4.75
C GLY A 95 -15.99 17.33 4.57
N ILE A 96 -16.93 16.46 4.17
CA ILE A 96 -18.32 16.84 3.95
C ILE A 96 -19.06 16.84 5.31
N THR A 97 -19.68 17.96 5.66
CA THR A 97 -20.55 18.04 6.83
C THR A 97 -21.97 17.61 6.45
N SER A 98 -22.30 16.35 6.72
CA SER A 98 -23.67 15.86 6.52
C SER A 98 -24.51 16.06 7.79
N LYS A 99 -25.65 16.74 7.64
CA LYS A 99 -26.65 16.91 8.70
C LYS A 99 -27.61 15.73 8.77
N ASN A 100 -27.76 15.00 7.66
CA ASN A 100 -28.69 13.89 7.54
C ASN A 100 -27.92 12.56 7.54
N LYS A 101 -28.07 11.79 8.61
CA LYS A 101 -27.38 10.49 8.79
C LYS A 101 -28.07 9.31 8.08
N THR A 102 -29.04 9.55 7.24
CA THR A 102 -29.65 8.50 6.42
C THR A 102 -28.78 8.19 5.21
N LYS A 103 -28.82 6.94 4.72
CA LYS A 103 -28.11 6.53 3.49
C LYS A 103 -28.41 7.48 2.33
N LEU A 104 -29.69 7.80 2.11
CA LEU A 104 -30.12 8.70 1.04
C LEU A 104 -29.54 10.11 1.22
N GLY A 105 -29.62 10.67 2.42
CA GLY A 105 -29.09 12.00 2.71
C GLY A 105 -27.57 12.10 2.48
N MET A 106 -26.82 11.12 2.94
CA MET A 106 -25.37 11.08 2.70
C MET A 106 -25.00 10.95 1.21
N VAL A 107 -25.76 10.16 0.42
CA VAL A 107 -25.56 10.05 -1.04
C VAL A 107 -25.86 11.40 -1.71
N TRP A 108 -26.90 12.12 -1.28
CA TRP A 108 -27.23 13.45 -1.80
C TRP A 108 -26.14 14.50 -1.47
N ASP A 109 -25.67 14.51 -0.22
CA ASP A 109 -24.60 15.42 0.21
C ASP A 109 -23.30 15.13 -0.56
N LEU A 110 -22.96 13.85 -0.73
CA LEU A 110 -21.81 13.43 -1.53
C LEU A 110 -21.96 13.88 -2.99
N ASN A 111 -23.09 13.61 -3.63
CA ASN A 111 -23.32 14.00 -5.03
C ASN A 111 -23.26 15.51 -5.22
N SER A 112 -23.86 16.28 -4.32
CA SER A 112 -23.81 17.75 -4.35
C SER A 112 -22.38 18.27 -4.19
N PHE A 113 -21.58 17.62 -3.34
CA PHE A 113 -20.17 17.93 -3.18
C PHE A 113 -19.38 17.62 -4.46
N LEU A 114 -19.55 16.42 -5.02
CA LEU A 114 -18.88 16.00 -6.24
C LEU A 114 -19.14 16.94 -7.42
N LEU A 115 -20.40 17.35 -7.61
CA LEU A 115 -20.81 18.30 -8.64
C LEU A 115 -20.14 19.65 -8.46
N ARG A 116 -20.16 20.20 -7.25
CA ARG A 116 -19.52 21.49 -6.93
C ARG A 116 -18.02 21.46 -7.20
N GLU A 117 -17.34 20.40 -6.76
CA GLU A 117 -15.91 20.25 -6.96
C GLU A 117 -15.56 20.05 -8.46
N SER A 118 -16.39 19.34 -9.19
CA SER A 118 -16.22 19.17 -10.65
C SER A 118 -16.33 20.50 -11.40
N VAL A 119 -17.28 21.36 -11.03
CA VAL A 119 -17.41 22.72 -11.59
C VAL A 119 -16.18 23.56 -11.26
N ALA A 120 -15.59 23.38 -10.08
CA ALA A 120 -14.35 24.05 -9.68
C ALA A 120 -13.09 23.47 -10.39
N GLY A 121 -13.24 22.47 -11.26
CA GLY A 121 -12.14 21.84 -12.00
C GLY A 121 -11.38 20.78 -11.18
N ASN A 122 -11.87 20.44 -10.00
CA ASN A 122 -11.25 19.43 -9.16
C ASN A 122 -11.62 18.00 -9.61
N ASN A 123 -10.70 17.08 -9.39
CA ASN A 123 -10.91 15.66 -9.58
C ASN A 123 -11.03 14.95 -8.21
N LEU A 124 -11.93 13.98 -8.08
CA LEU A 124 -12.17 13.30 -6.81
C LEU A 124 -11.86 11.83 -6.91
N VAL A 125 -11.08 11.34 -5.94
CA VAL A 125 -10.58 9.96 -5.90
C VAL A 125 -10.88 9.36 -4.54
N LEU A 126 -11.60 8.25 -4.56
CA LEU A 126 -11.82 7.40 -3.39
C LEU A 126 -10.86 6.21 -3.46
N ILE A 127 -10.02 6.06 -2.47
CA ILE A 127 -9.12 4.90 -2.33
C ILE A 127 -9.67 4.02 -1.21
N ILE A 128 -9.86 2.74 -1.51
CA ILE A 128 -10.28 1.75 -0.52
C ILE A 128 -9.17 0.69 -0.45
N ASP A 129 -8.43 0.68 0.64
CA ASP A 129 -7.39 -0.32 0.93
C ASP A 129 -8.01 -1.55 1.61
N GLU A 130 -7.34 -2.70 1.50
CA GLU A 130 -7.83 -4.01 1.96
C GLU A 130 -9.23 -4.36 1.40
N ALA A 131 -9.48 -3.97 0.14
CA ALA A 131 -10.78 -4.11 -0.52
C ALA A 131 -11.26 -5.55 -0.67
N GLN A 132 -10.39 -6.58 -0.51
CA GLN A 132 -10.81 -7.97 -0.40
C GLN A 132 -11.70 -8.23 0.83
N ASN A 133 -11.73 -7.32 1.82
CA ASN A 133 -12.60 -7.43 2.98
C ASN A 133 -14.03 -6.90 2.72
N LEU A 134 -14.25 -6.20 1.59
CA LEU A 134 -15.57 -5.72 1.20
C LEU A 134 -16.51 -6.91 0.91
N LYS A 135 -17.67 -6.93 1.56
CA LYS A 135 -18.77 -7.87 1.22
C LYS A 135 -19.34 -7.53 -0.16
N PRO A 136 -19.96 -8.49 -0.88
CA PRO A 136 -20.53 -8.25 -2.20
C PRO A 136 -21.48 -7.03 -2.26
N GLY A 137 -22.32 -6.82 -1.25
CA GLY A 137 -23.20 -5.65 -1.17
C GLY A 137 -22.47 -4.32 -1.10
N LEU A 138 -21.29 -4.28 -0.43
CA LEU A 138 -20.44 -3.08 -0.39
C LEU A 138 -19.75 -2.83 -1.72
N LEU A 139 -19.31 -3.88 -2.42
CA LEU A 139 -18.77 -3.75 -3.78
C LEU A 139 -19.83 -3.24 -4.75
N GLU A 140 -21.09 -3.67 -4.59
CA GLU A 140 -22.20 -3.14 -5.36
C GLU A 140 -22.45 -1.66 -5.04
N GLN A 141 -22.35 -1.25 -3.79
CA GLN A 141 -22.42 0.17 -3.42
C GLN A 141 -21.31 0.98 -4.05
N VAL A 142 -20.07 0.47 -4.07
CA VAL A 142 -18.95 1.11 -4.79
C VAL A 142 -19.27 1.27 -6.27
N ARG A 143 -19.90 0.26 -6.90
CA ARG A 143 -20.37 0.36 -8.28
C ARG A 143 -21.37 1.51 -8.45
N LEU A 144 -22.35 1.62 -7.54
CA LEU A 144 -23.35 2.69 -7.60
C LEU A 144 -22.71 4.08 -7.44
N LEU A 145 -21.74 4.23 -6.54
CA LEU A 145 -20.98 5.48 -6.40
C LEU A 145 -20.20 5.82 -7.67
N SER A 146 -19.62 4.83 -8.35
CA SER A 146 -18.91 5.04 -9.63
C SER A 146 -19.81 5.45 -10.78
N ASN A 147 -21.16 5.40 -10.61
CA ASN A 147 -22.14 5.88 -11.59
C ASN A 147 -22.39 7.39 -11.49
N LEU A 148 -21.88 8.04 -10.45
CA LEU A 148 -21.99 9.48 -10.32
C LEU A 148 -21.17 10.14 -11.42
N GLU A 149 -21.85 10.69 -12.41
CA GLU A 149 -21.24 11.26 -13.63
C GLU A 149 -22.06 12.44 -14.12
N THR A 150 -21.42 13.32 -14.88
CA THR A 150 -22.08 14.29 -15.75
C THR A 150 -22.21 13.67 -17.14
N GLU A 151 -22.75 14.42 -18.11
CA GLU A 151 -22.80 13.99 -19.51
C GLU A 151 -21.43 13.71 -20.13
N LYS A 152 -20.36 14.29 -19.56
CA LYS A 152 -19.00 14.24 -20.12
C LYS A 152 -17.98 13.49 -19.28
N ASP A 153 -18.11 13.55 -17.94
CA ASP A 153 -17.06 13.12 -17.02
C ASP A 153 -17.59 12.30 -15.86
N LYS A 154 -16.77 11.36 -15.40
CA LYS A 154 -16.96 10.71 -14.11
C LYS A 154 -16.66 11.70 -12.99
N LEU A 155 -17.61 11.87 -12.05
CA LEU A 155 -17.43 12.73 -10.89
C LEU A 155 -16.52 12.13 -9.82
N LEU A 156 -16.48 10.79 -9.74
CA LEU A 156 -15.70 10.06 -8.74
C LEU A 156 -14.93 8.93 -9.42
N GLN A 157 -13.62 8.86 -9.16
CA GLN A 157 -12.79 7.71 -9.47
C GLN A 157 -12.62 6.86 -8.20
N VAL A 158 -12.63 5.55 -8.36
CA VAL A 158 -12.45 4.63 -7.23
C VAL A 158 -11.23 3.77 -7.48
N ILE A 159 -10.30 3.75 -6.53
CA ILE A 159 -9.15 2.86 -6.51
C ILE A 159 -9.42 1.78 -5.46
N LEU A 160 -9.57 0.54 -5.91
CA LEU A 160 -9.67 -0.64 -5.06
C LEU A 160 -8.29 -1.27 -4.93
N VAL A 161 -7.78 -1.31 -3.71
CA VAL A 161 -6.48 -1.88 -3.39
C VAL A 161 -6.68 -3.12 -2.53
N GLY A 162 -6.06 -4.22 -2.89
CA GLY A 162 -6.29 -5.46 -2.13
C GLY A 162 -5.35 -6.60 -2.45
N GLN A 163 -5.58 -7.72 -1.79
CA GLN A 163 -4.89 -8.98 -2.02
C GLN A 163 -5.47 -9.68 -3.26
N PRO A 164 -4.82 -10.73 -3.80
CA PRO A 164 -5.32 -11.46 -4.99
C PRO A 164 -6.75 -11.97 -4.85
N GLU A 165 -7.22 -12.23 -3.61
CA GLU A 165 -8.60 -12.63 -3.30
C GLU A 165 -9.64 -11.61 -3.77
N LEU A 166 -9.25 -10.33 -3.88
CA LEU A 166 -10.10 -9.30 -4.47
C LEU A 166 -10.46 -9.67 -5.92
N ASN A 167 -9.52 -10.19 -6.71
CA ASN A 167 -9.79 -10.61 -8.09
C ASN A 167 -10.81 -11.75 -8.12
N ASN A 168 -10.71 -12.72 -7.20
CA ASN A 168 -11.68 -13.83 -7.10
C ASN A 168 -13.07 -13.30 -6.79
N ARG A 169 -13.19 -12.33 -5.86
CA ARG A 169 -14.47 -11.69 -5.55
C ARG A 169 -15.05 -10.92 -6.74
N LEU A 170 -14.24 -10.12 -7.42
CA LEU A 170 -14.65 -9.35 -8.60
C LEU A 170 -15.08 -10.22 -9.78
N ASN A 171 -14.67 -11.50 -9.80
CA ASN A 171 -15.07 -12.47 -10.82
C ASN A 171 -16.40 -13.17 -10.52
N LEU A 172 -17.01 -12.96 -9.35
CA LEU A 172 -18.35 -13.48 -9.05
C LEU A 172 -19.36 -12.97 -10.07
N TYR A 173 -20.33 -13.84 -10.40
CA TYR A 173 -21.37 -13.53 -11.39
C TYR A 173 -22.16 -12.27 -11.04
N ASP A 174 -22.52 -12.10 -9.79
CA ASP A 174 -23.30 -10.95 -9.29
C ASP A 174 -22.55 -9.61 -9.42
N LEU A 175 -21.22 -9.66 -9.53
CA LEU A 175 -20.37 -8.46 -9.67
C LEU A 175 -19.95 -8.19 -11.12
N ARG A 176 -20.56 -8.84 -12.12
CA ARG A 176 -20.24 -8.64 -13.54
C ARG A 176 -20.35 -7.18 -13.99
N GLN A 177 -21.31 -6.42 -13.46
CA GLN A 177 -21.49 -5.01 -13.80
C GLN A 177 -20.38 -4.13 -13.21
N LEU A 178 -19.93 -4.42 -11.99
CA LEU A 178 -18.77 -3.77 -11.39
C LEU A 178 -17.52 -4.07 -12.21
N ARG A 179 -17.32 -5.33 -12.58
CA ARG A 179 -16.17 -5.78 -13.36
C ARG A 179 -16.04 -5.06 -14.72
N GLN A 180 -17.16 -4.80 -15.40
CA GLN A 180 -17.20 -4.06 -16.67
C GLN A 180 -16.77 -2.58 -16.52
N ARG A 181 -16.81 -2.02 -15.31
CA ARG A 181 -16.40 -0.62 -15.02
C ARG A 181 -14.96 -0.49 -14.62
N ILE A 182 -14.25 -1.60 -14.42
CA ILE A 182 -12.82 -1.59 -14.10
C ILE A 182 -12.05 -1.34 -15.39
N MET A 183 -11.47 -0.14 -15.48
CA MET A 183 -10.75 0.32 -16.67
C MET A 183 -9.24 0.10 -16.59
N VAL A 184 -8.70 0.02 -15.37
CA VAL A 184 -7.27 -0.21 -15.13
C VAL A 184 -7.12 -1.31 -14.10
N ARG A 185 -6.25 -2.28 -14.39
CA ARG A 185 -5.87 -3.34 -13.44
C ARG A 185 -4.36 -3.46 -13.45
N TYR A 186 -3.80 -3.51 -12.27
CA TYR A 186 -2.38 -3.79 -12.10
C TYR A 186 -2.16 -4.73 -10.92
N HIS A 187 -1.22 -5.65 -11.06
CA HIS A 187 -0.82 -6.56 -9.99
C HIS A 187 0.65 -6.32 -9.61
N ILE A 188 0.88 -5.97 -8.34
CA ILE A 188 2.21 -5.73 -7.81
C ILE A 188 2.82 -7.06 -7.42
N GLY A 189 3.87 -7.44 -8.13
CA GLY A 189 4.71 -8.58 -7.74
C GLY A 189 5.75 -8.20 -6.69
N PRO A 190 6.48 -9.21 -6.16
CA PRO A 190 7.63 -9.00 -5.28
C PRO A 190 8.78 -8.29 -6.00
N LEU A 191 9.77 -7.83 -5.25
CA LEU A 191 11.04 -7.29 -5.77
C LEU A 191 11.80 -8.37 -6.54
N GLU A 192 12.51 -7.94 -7.57
CA GLU A 192 13.45 -8.83 -8.28
C GLU A 192 14.74 -9.02 -7.46
N ASN A 193 15.45 -10.11 -7.69
CA ASN A 193 16.61 -10.44 -6.87
C ASN A 193 17.67 -9.32 -6.87
N GLU A 194 17.87 -8.69 -8.00
CA GLU A 194 18.81 -7.57 -8.18
C GLU A 194 18.38 -6.31 -7.39
N GLU A 195 17.09 -6.17 -7.16
CA GLU A 195 16.51 -5.04 -6.43
C GLU A 195 16.63 -5.19 -4.91
N ILE A 196 16.79 -6.41 -4.38
CA ILE A 196 16.79 -6.67 -2.92
C ILE A 196 17.97 -5.97 -2.24
N LYS A 197 19.17 -6.09 -2.80
CA LYS A 197 20.36 -5.39 -2.30
C LYS A 197 20.16 -3.87 -2.31
N LEU A 198 19.61 -3.36 -3.40
CA LEU A 198 19.32 -1.93 -3.55
C LEU A 198 18.25 -1.46 -2.54
N TYR A 199 17.22 -2.28 -2.31
CA TYR A 199 16.18 -2.02 -1.33
C TYR A 199 16.73 -1.93 0.10
N ILE A 200 17.56 -2.90 0.51
CA ILE A 200 18.20 -2.91 1.83
C ILE A 200 19.05 -1.65 2.03
N ASN A 201 19.92 -1.35 1.06
CA ASN A 201 20.78 -0.19 1.11
C ASN A 201 20.00 1.14 1.14
N HIS A 202 18.94 1.26 0.34
CA HIS A 202 18.06 2.43 0.34
C HIS A 202 17.46 2.70 1.73
N ARG A 203 16.97 1.66 2.41
CA ARG A 203 16.38 1.81 3.74
C ARG A 203 17.42 2.19 4.80
N LEU A 204 18.60 1.60 4.74
CA LEU A 204 19.71 1.98 5.61
C LEU A 204 20.14 3.44 5.39
N GLU A 205 20.21 3.87 4.13
CA GLU A 205 20.59 5.24 3.77
C GLU A 205 19.60 6.28 4.31
N ILE A 206 18.31 6.02 4.19
CA ILE A 206 17.26 6.92 4.73
C ILE A 206 17.34 6.99 6.25
N ALA A 207 17.62 5.87 6.92
CA ALA A 207 17.67 5.81 8.37
C ALA A 207 18.95 6.39 8.99
N ARG A 208 19.94 6.81 8.21
CA ARG A 208 21.19 7.39 8.72
C ARG A 208 20.95 8.69 9.50
N ALA A 209 21.70 8.86 10.60
CA ALA A 209 21.68 10.08 11.39
C ALA A 209 22.39 11.23 10.67
N GLU A 210 23.53 10.96 10.05
CA GLU A 210 24.34 11.93 9.31
C GLU A 210 24.70 11.38 7.93
N LYS A 211 24.47 12.17 6.88
CA LYS A 211 24.73 11.78 5.49
C LYS A 211 26.23 11.58 5.17
N ASN A 212 27.12 12.18 5.95
CA ASN A 212 28.56 12.18 5.72
C ASN A 212 29.32 11.04 6.43
N LEU A 213 28.66 10.28 7.31
CA LEU A 213 29.27 9.10 7.92
C LEU A 213 29.15 7.90 6.95
N GLU A 214 30.23 7.18 6.73
CA GLU A 214 30.16 5.92 5.96
C GLU A 214 29.21 4.95 6.64
N ASN A 215 28.42 4.26 5.83
CA ASN A 215 27.56 3.19 6.35
C ASN A 215 28.44 1.99 6.72
N ASN A 216 28.67 1.82 8.01
CA ASN A 216 29.46 0.70 8.50
C ASN A 216 28.70 -0.63 8.51
N ILE A 217 27.38 -0.62 8.28
CA ILE A 217 26.57 -1.85 8.22
C ILE A 217 26.77 -2.51 6.86
N LYS A 218 27.29 -3.73 6.87
CA LYS A 218 27.56 -4.50 5.65
C LYS A 218 26.87 -5.85 5.73
N PHE A 219 25.94 -6.10 4.82
CA PHE A 219 25.44 -7.44 4.55
C PHE A 219 26.35 -8.11 3.53
N SER A 220 26.84 -9.34 3.80
CA SER A 220 27.61 -10.11 2.80
C SER A 220 26.71 -10.48 1.61
N ASP A 221 27.31 -10.77 0.46
CA ASP A 221 26.52 -11.16 -0.71
C ASP A 221 25.77 -12.49 -0.46
N GLU A 222 26.39 -13.44 0.25
CA GLU A 222 25.74 -14.69 0.66
C GLU A 222 24.57 -14.45 1.63
N ALA A 223 24.67 -13.42 2.51
CA ALA A 223 23.60 -13.02 3.40
C ALA A 223 22.41 -12.46 2.58
N ILE A 224 22.70 -11.61 1.59
CA ILE A 224 21.67 -11.05 0.70
C ILE A 224 21.00 -12.15 -0.12
N ASP A 225 21.75 -13.11 -0.67
CA ASP A 225 21.20 -14.24 -1.40
C ASP A 225 20.27 -15.09 -0.52
N MET A 226 20.64 -15.28 0.74
CA MET A 226 19.80 -16.02 1.68
C MET A 226 18.52 -15.26 2.02
N ILE A 227 18.59 -13.93 2.24
CA ILE A 227 17.41 -13.07 2.42
C ILE A 227 16.52 -13.15 1.19
N ALA A 228 17.08 -13.11 -0.02
CA ALA A 228 16.33 -13.20 -1.28
C ALA A 228 15.55 -14.50 -1.39
N ARG A 229 16.20 -15.63 -1.11
CA ARG A 229 15.56 -16.98 -1.14
C ARG A 229 14.42 -17.10 -0.13
N PHE A 230 14.64 -16.67 1.11
CA PHE A 230 13.62 -16.77 2.15
C PHE A 230 12.44 -15.84 1.91
N SER A 231 12.71 -14.58 1.56
CA SER A 231 11.69 -13.55 1.37
C SER A 231 10.93 -13.68 0.06
N ALA A 232 11.48 -14.44 -0.93
CA ALA A 232 11.03 -14.44 -2.31
C ALA A 232 10.76 -13.02 -2.84
N GLY A 233 11.57 -12.04 -2.43
CA GLY A 233 11.47 -10.63 -2.80
C GLY A 233 10.34 -9.86 -2.11
N THR A 234 9.67 -10.43 -1.10
CA THR A 234 8.58 -9.75 -0.37
C THR A 234 9.16 -8.72 0.61
N PRO A 235 8.90 -7.40 0.42
CA PRO A 235 9.47 -6.33 1.25
C PRO A 235 9.26 -6.51 2.75
N ARG A 236 8.08 -6.97 3.16
CA ARG A 236 7.77 -7.22 4.57
C ARG A 236 8.69 -8.28 5.19
N LEU A 237 8.94 -9.38 4.48
CA LEU A 237 9.83 -10.45 4.95
C LEU A 237 11.28 -9.99 4.97
N ILE A 238 11.71 -9.24 3.95
CA ILE A 238 13.06 -8.63 3.92
C ILE A 238 13.24 -7.75 5.16
N ASN A 239 12.26 -6.87 5.46
CA ASN A 239 12.32 -6.01 6.63
C ASN A 239 12.41 -6.81 7.94
N MET A 240 11.60 -7.85 8.08
CA MET A 240 11.60 -8.68 9.30
C MET A 240 12.95 -9.35 9.54
N ILE A 241 13.59 -9.88 8.49
CA ILE A 241 14.90 -10.52 8.62
C ILE A 241 15.97 -9.48 8.91
N CYS A 242 15.99 -8.36 8.15
CA CYS A 242 17.01 -7.33 8.30
C CYS A 242 16.94 -6.64 9.67
N ASP A 243 15.73 -6.39 10.24
CA ASP A 243 15.59 -5.84 11.59
C ASP A 243 16.17 -6.79 12.65
N ARG A 244 15.89 -8.10 12.55
CA ARG A 244 16.46 -9.12 13.42
C ARG A 244 17.97 -9.24 13.25
N ALA A 245 18.46 -9.18 12.01
CA ALA A 245 19.89 -9.24 11.72
C ALA A 245 20.65 -8.06 12.34
N LEU A 246 20.08 -6.86 12.29
CA LEU A 246 20.65 -5.68 12.98
C LEU A 246 20.69 -5.88 14.50
N LEU A 247 19.63 -6.45 15.07
CA LEU A 247 19.61 -6.74 16.50
C LEU A 247 20.65 -7.81 16.87
N ALA A 248 20.76 -8.89 16.09
CA ALA A 248 21.74 -9.96 16.32
C ALA A 248 23.18 -9.45 16.16
N GLY A 249 23.45 -8.61 15.17
CA GLY A 249 24.75 -7.97 14.97
C GLY A 249 25.12 -7.03 16.12
N PHE A 250 24.15 -6.27 16.64
CA PHE A 250 24.33 -5.43 17.82
C PHE A 250 24.71 -6.26 19.06
N VAL A 251 24.04 -7.39 19.31
CA VAL A 251 24.35 -8.29 20.43
C VAL A 251 25.74 -8.92 20.27
N SER A 252 26.17 -9.18 19.03
CA SER A 252 27.49 -9.75 18.72
C SER A 252 28.57 -8.67 18.50
N GLU A 253 28.26 -7.40 18.75
CA GLU A 253 29.17 -6.24 18.56
C GLU A 253 29.80 -6.19 17.17
N THR A 254 29.05 -6.55 16.11
CA THR A 254 29.55 -6.57 14.74
C THR A 254 28.71 -5.71 13.80
N ASN A 255 29.39 -5.03 12.87
CA ASN A 255 28.77 -4.30 11.76
C ASN A 255 28.68 -5.15 10.48
N HIS A 256 29.26 -6.35 10.48
CA HIS A 256 29.27 -7.26 9.35
C HIS A 256 28.23 -8.37 9.57
N LEU A 257 27.14 -8.29 8.79
CA LEU A 257 26.02 -9.23 8.85
C LEU A 257 26.23 -10.32 7.80
N ASP A 258 26.81 -11.42 8.23
CA ASP A 258 27.16 -12.54 7.40
C ASP A 258 26.04 -13.58 7.24
N PHE A 259 26.29 -14.59 6.43
CA PHE A 259 25.40 -15.74 6.22
C PHE A 259 24.98 -16.42 7.55
N GLY A 260 25.91 -16.56 8.51
CA GLY A 260 25.64 -17.25 9.77
C GLY A 260 24.63 -16.50 10.65
N ILE A 261 24.69 -15.15 10.67
CA ILE A 261 23.74 -14.32 11.38
C ILE A 261 22.35 -14.44 10.73
N ILE A 262 22.27 -14.30 9.38
CA ILE A 262 21.00 -14.39 8.66
C ILE A 262 20.36 -15.77 8.83
N LYS A 263 21.15 -16.85 8.73
CA LYS A 263 20.65 -18.21 8.93
C LYS A 263 19.97 -18.39 10.27
N ARG A 264 20.61 -17.97 11.36
CA ARG A 264 20.02 -18.02 12.72
C ARG A 264 18.73 -17.21 12.81
N CYS A 265 18.70 -16.00 12.24
CA CYS A 265 17.50 -15.17 12.23
C CYS A 265 16.32 -15.82 11.50
N ILE A 266 16.58 -16.53 10.41
CA ILE A 266 15.56 -17.27 9.65
C ILE A 266 15.06 -18.48 10.45
N GLU A 267 15.96 -19.29 11.02
CA GLU A 267 15.61 -20.46 11.85
C GLU A 267 14.72 -20.06 13.03
N GLU A 268 15.00 -18.92 13.69
CA GLU A 268 14.15 -18.36 14.72
C GLU A 268 12.75 -18.00 14.20
N LEU A 269 12.65 -17.37 13.00
CA LEU A 269 11.36 -17.01 12.40
C LEU A 269 10.51 -18.23 12.08
N ASP A 270 11.12 -19.28 11.52
CA ASP A 270 10.43 -20.53 11.17
C ASP A 270 9.94 -21.28 12.42
N SER A 271 10.70 -21.29 13.51
CA SER A 271 10.29 -21.93 14.76
C SER A 271 9.01 -21.33 15.35
N TYR A 272 8.80 -20.02 15.20
CA TYR A 272 7.56 -19.35 15.63
C TYR A 272 6.35 -19.65 14.73
N SER A 273 6.57 -19.94 13.44
CA SER A 273 5.48 -20.27 12.51
C SER A 273 4.96 -21.69 12.68
N VAL A 274 5.79 -22.63 13.11
CA VAL A 274 5.41 -24.04 13.36
C VAL A 274 4.62 -24.20 14.67
N GLY A 275 4.86 -23.35 15.67
CA GLY A 275 4.16 -23.40 16.97
C GLY A 275 2.71 -22.88 16.96
N GLN A 276 2.23 -22.27 15.86
CA GLN A 276 0.84 -21.78 15.75
C GLN A 276 -0.12 -22.74 15.01
N ASN A 277 0.38 -23.86 14.50
CA ASN A 277 -0.40 -24.88 13.81
C ASN A 277 -0.50 -26.21 14.60
N ALA A 278 -0.19 -26.20 15.89
CA ALA A 278 -0.31 -27.34 16.79
C ALA A 278 -1.48 -27.16 17.78
#